data_70aa98fc3b01dcfb6114ab53de2e3e9f
#
_entry.id   70aa98fc3b01dcfb6114ab53de2e3e9f
#
_cell.length_a   1.000
_cell.length_b   1.000
_cell.length_c   1.000
_cell.angle_alpha   90.00
_cell.angle_beta   90.00
_cell.angle_gamma   90.00
#
_symmetry.space_group_name_H-M   'P 1'
#
loop_
_entity.id
_entity.type
_entity.pdbx_description
1 polymer ?
#
loop_
_entity_poly.entity_id
_entity_poly.type
_entity_poly.pdbx_seq_one_letter_code
_entity_poly.pdbx_strand_id
1 'polypeptide(L)'
;MQNVDRPTGSSLAGAAILLEIGAAYGIVDFIRHSNGFDVAALVERSGIGEPMIADYVDAMREAGLVTLAKAGERDIYRPADDFPDVVNDVGYLSWALLACAPLIVNAREFAADNALAQARHPRDGGLVARTSKWMGELSFYPQPERAILKLRPKKIVDLGSGSGGFLIRMLHQLDGARGVGVDLSATATEQAKQAAEANGFAGRLEFLHRSIQSLVDDPAPLKGADVVHAGFVMHDLLPAEERTLDALLETCREHASSGTVVIVDAVPLAPDRWERSFAAAFHHLHRNFMSRRLLSEDAWREKFEQAGFGNVAVETLGHPGGRMILGSA
;
A
#
# COMPACT_ATOMS: atom_id res chain seq x y z
N MET A 1 14.64 20.49 -22.35
CA MET A 1 13.88 20.17 -21.13
C MET A 1 12.47 20.70 -21.35
N GLN A 2 11.52 19.84 -21.72
CA GLN A 2 10.12 20.21 -21.81
C GLN A 2 9.65 20.57 -20.38
N ASN A 3 9.06 21.75 -20.21
CA ASN A 3 8.29 22.07 -19.02
C ASN A 3 7.14 21.08 -18.96
N VAL A 4 7.28 20.05 -18.18
CA VAL A 4 6.14 19.24 -17.76
C VAL A 4 5.36 20.17 -16.82
N ASP A 5 4.22 20.68 -17.30
CA ASP A 5 3.32 21.49 -16.48
C ASP A 5 2.95 20.65 -15.24
N ARG A 6 3.44 21.06 -14.09
CA ARG A 6 3.06 20.41 -12.83
C ARG A 6 1.56 20.59 -12.64
N PRO A 7 0.82 19.52 -12.28
CA PRO A 7 -0.59 19.62 -12.05
C PRO A 7 -0.87 20.72 -11.01
N THR A 8 -1.81 21.60 -11.31
CA THR A 8 -2.24 22.64 -10.37
C THR A 8 -3.03 22.01 -9.24
N GLY A 9 -3.10 22.69 -8.07
CA GLY A 9 -3.93 22.21 -6.98
C GLY A 9 -5.40 22.00 -7.37
N SER A 10 -5.94 22.82 -8.29
CA SER A 10 -7.31 22.68 -8.81
C SER A 10 -7.48 21.47 -9.72
N SER A 11 -6.52 21.20 -10.62
CA SER A 11 -6.60 20.03 -11.51
C SER A 11 -6.50 18.73 -10.71
N LEU A 12 -5.61 18.68 -9.71
CA LEU A 12 -5.48 17.50 -8.85
C LEU A 12 -6.71 17.29 -7.95
N ALA A 13 -7.33 18.38 -7.46
CA ALA A 13 -8.58 18.30 -6.71
C ALA A 13 -9.75 17.79 -7.59
N GLY A 14 -9.83 18.25 -8.83
CA GLY A 14 -10.82 17.74 -9.80
C GLY A 14 -10.65 16.25 -10.09
N ALA A 15 -9.42 15.82 -10.35
CA ALA A 15 -9.10 14.41 -10.54
C ALA A 15 -9.44 13.57 -9.29
N ALA A 16 -9.15 14.08 -8.09
CA ALA A 16 -9.47 13.39 -6.84
C ALA A 16 -10.99 13.18 -6.67
N ILE A 17 -11.81 14.19 -6.98
CA ILE A 17 -13.27 14.05 -6.93
C ILE A 17 -13.73 12.94 -7.88
N LEU A 18 -13.28 12.95 -9.13
CA LEU A 18 -13.69 11.97 -10.13
C LEU A 18 -13.22 10.54 -9.76
N LEU A 19 -11.98 10.40 -9.31
CA LEU A 19 -11.46 9.08 -8.89
C LEU A 19 -12.16 8.55 -7.62
N GLU A 20 -12.50 9.42 -6.66
CA GLU A 20 -13.26 9.02 -5.48
C GLU A 20 -14.69 8.59 -5.83
N ILE A 21 -15.38 9.31 -6.74
CA ILE A 21 -16.68 8.89 -7.27
C ILE A 21 -16.57 7.53 -7.98
N GLY A 22 -15.60 7.38 -8.87
CA GLY A 22 -15.38 6.12 -9.57
C GLY A 22 -15.02 4.96 -8.64
N ALA A 23 -14.31 5.23 -7.54
CA ALA A 23 -14.05 4.24 -6.50
C ALA A 23 -15.32 3.83 -5.77
N ALA A 24 -16.21 4.78 -5.46
CA ALA A 24 -17.52 4.48 -4.88
C ALA A 24 -18.40 3.65 -5.85
N TYR A 25 -18.24 3.83 -7.16
CA TYR A 25 -18.90 3.02 -8.19
C TYR A 25 -18.21 1.66 -8.42
N GLY A 26 -17.03 1.41 -7.84
CA GLY A 26 -16.28 0.16 -8.02
C GLY A 26 -15.59 0.00 -9.39
N ILE A 27 -15.36 1.09 -10.12
CA ILE A 27 -14.90 1.06 -11.52
C ILE A 27 -13.46 1.55 -11.74
N VAL A 28 -12.84 2.26 -10.78
CA VAL A 28 -11.48 2.82 -10.97
C VAL A 28 -10.43 1.74 -11.26
N ASP A 29 -10.41 0.66 -10.50
CA ASP A 29 -9.45 -0.42 -10.72
C ASP A 29 -9.66 -1.12 -12.07
N PHE A 30 -10.92 -1.23 -12.53
CA PHE A 30 -11.22 -1.75 -13.86
C PHE A 30 -10.70 -0.80 -14.95
N ILE A 31 -11.01 0.49 -14.86
CA ILE A 31 -10.51 1.51 -15.82
C ILE A 31 -8.98 1.44 -15.86
N ARG A 32 -8.32 1.45 -14.70
CA ARG A 32 -6.87 1.48 -14.54
C ARG A 32 -6.13 0.35 -15.26
N HIS A 33 -6.71 -0.85 -15.27
CA HIS A 33 -6.08 -2.05 -15.86
C HIS A 33 -6.68 -2.43 -17.23
N SER A 34 -7.59 -1.60 -17.76
CA SER A 34 -8.25 -1.86 -19.02
C SER A 34 -7.40 -1.39 -20.21
N ASN A 35 -7.35 -2.20 -21.26
CA ASN A 35 -6.82 -1.80 -22.57
C ASN A 35 -7.87 -1.03 -23.42
N GLY A 36 -9.10 -0.89 -22.92
CA GLY A 36 -10.22 -0.19 -23.53
C GLY A 36 -11.54 -0.65 -22.93
N PHE A 37 -12.47 0.27 -22.76
CA PHE A 37 -13.81 0.02 -22.21
C PHE A 37 -14.85 0.90 -22.89
N ASP A 38 -16.10 0.49 -22.82
CA ASP A 38 -17.27 1.31 -23.19
C ASP A 38 -18.15 1.60 -21.98
N VAL A 39 -19.13 2.46 -22.14
CA VAL A 39 -20.09 2.82 -21.09
C VAL A 39 -20.84 1.59 -20.60
N ALA A 40 -21.21 0.66 -21.49
CA ALA A 40 -21.96 -0.53 -21.13
C ALA A 40 -21.20 -1.45 -20.15
N ALA A 41 -19.89 -1.62 -20.36
CA ALA A 41 -19.03 -2.37 -19.45
C ALA A 41 -18.97 -1.76 -18.04
N LEU A 42 -18.95 -0.44 -17.94
CA LEU A 42 -18.97 0.25 -16.65
C LEU A 42 -20.34 0.18 -15.97
N VAL A 43 -21.44 0.24 -16.74
CA VAL A 43 -22.82 0.03 -16.24
C VAL A 43 -22.96 -1.38 -15.65
N GLU A 44 -22.56 -2.40 -16.39
CA GLU A 44 -22.60 -3.79 -15.93
C GLU A 44 -21.81 -3.99 -14.61
N ARG A 45 -20.63 -3.37 -14.54
CA ARG A 45 -19.75 -3.53 -13.37
C ARG A 45 -20.24 -2.76 -12.16
N SER A 46 -20.72 -1.54 -12.34
CA SER A 46 -21.13 -0.64 -11.25
C SER A 46 -22.57 -0.88 -10.78
N GLY A 47 -23.44 -1.39 -11.65
CA GLY A 47 -24.88 -1.41 -11.44
C GLY A 47 -25.52 -0.02 -11.46
N ILE A 48 -24.78 1.01 -11.87
CA ILE A 48 -25.28 2.40 -11.98
C ILE A 48 -25.93 2.60 -13.35
N GLY A 49 -27.00 3.38 -13.41
CA GLY A 49 -27.73 3.64 -14.67
C GLY A 49 -26.86 4.33 -15.73
N GLU A 50 -27.09 3.95 -16.99
CA GLU A 50 -26.30 4.39 -18.15
C GLU A 50 -26.17 5.93 -18.26
N PRO A 51 -27.21 6.77 -18.04
CA PRO A 51 -27.04 8.23 -18.15
C PRO A 51 -25.99 8.78 -17.18
N MET A 52 -25.93 8.26 -15.96
CA MET A 52 -24.95 8.69 -14.94
C MET A 52 -23.55 8.23 -15.29
N ILE A 53 -23.39 7.01 -15.79
CA ILE A 53 -22.07 6.49 -16.21
C ILE A 53 -21.57 7.20 -17.46
N ALA A 54 -22.44 7.50 -18.42
CA ALA A 54 -22.07 8.26 -19.61
C ALA A 54 -21.57 9.67 -19.23
N ASP A 55 -22.30 10.37 -18.38
CA ASP A 55 -21.91 11.70 -17.87
C ASP A 55 -20.59 11.63 -17.10
N TYR A 56 -20.40 10.61 -16.27
CA TYR A 56 -19.14 10.37 -15.57
C TYR A 56 -17.96 10.15 -16.52
N VAL A 57 -18.12 9.34 -17.57
CA VAL A 57 -17.08 9.09 -18.58
C VAL A 57 -16.77 10.38 -19.36
N ASP A 58 -17.78 11.19 -19.69
CA ASP A 58 -17.57 12.49 -20.31
C ASP A 58 -16.79 13.44 -19.40
N ALA A 59 -17.11 13.48 -18.09
CA ALA A 59 -16.35 14.26 -17.12
C ALA A 59 -14.89 13.79 -17.01
N MET A 60 -14.66 12.46 -16.98
CA MET A 60 -13.30 11.88 -16.99
C MET A 60 -12.54 12.27 -18.26
N ARG A 61 -13.20 12.29 -19.42
CA ARG A 61 -12.61 12.68 -20.69
C ARG A 61 -12.27 14.18 -20.72
N GLU A 62 -13.19 15.04 -20.30
CA GLU A 62 -12.94 16.49 -20.22
C GLU A 62 -11.83 16.83 -19.21
N ALA A 63 -11.69 16.04 -18.14
CA ALA A 63 -10.58 16.15 -17.18
C ALA A 63 -9.26 15.58 -17.72
N GLY A 64 -9.25 14.97 -18.92
CA GLY A 64 -8.05 14.36 -19.50
C GLY A 64 -7.65 13.03 -18.88
N LEU A 65 -8.49 12.43 -18.02
CA LEU A 65 -8.19 11.17 -17.33
C LEU A 65 -8.39 9.94 -18.22
N VAL A 66 -9.27 10.05 -19.21
CA VAL A 66 -9.48 9.03 -20.24
C VAL A 66 -9.52 9.68 -21.62
N THR A 67 -9.18 8.91 -22.64
CA THR A 67 -9.20 9.36 -24.05
C THR A 67 -10.17 8.49 -24.85
N LEU A 68 -10.83 9.10 -25.85
CA LEU A 68 -11.63 8.35 -26.83
C LEU A 68 -10.67 7.65 -27.81
N ALA A 69 -10.57 6.33 -27.70
CA ALA A 69 -9.66 5.53 -28.52
C ALA A 69 -10.25 5.13 -29.87
N LYS A 70 -11.60 4.98 -29.93
CA LYS A 70 -12.35 4.65 -31.13
C LYS A 70 -13.75 5.26 -31.04
N ALA A 71 -14.10 6.04 -32.04
CA ALA A 71 -15.46 6.50 -32.27
C ALA A 71 -16.10 5.65 -33.39
N GLY A 72 -17.32 5.16 -33.18
CA GLY A 72 -18.01 4.30 -34.15
C GLY A 72 -19.35 3.81 -33.63
N GLU A 73 -19.72 2.55 -33.95
CA GLU A 73 -20.97 1.96 -33.42
C GLU A 73 -21.03 1.93 -31.88
N ARG A 74 -19.86 1.83 -31.26
CA ARG A 74 -19.66 2.02 -29.82
C ARG A 74 -18.38 2.80 -29.59
N ASP A 75 -18.45 3.81 -28.74
CA ASP A 75 -17.29 4.57 -28.29
C ASP A 75 -16.46 3.73 -27.33
N ILE A 76 -15.15 3.60 -27.63
CA ILE A 76 -14.19 2.91 -26.77
C ILE A 76 -13.24 3.94 -26.17
N TYR A 77 -13.16 3.93 -24.86
CA TYR A 77 -12.29 4.79 -24.07
C TYR A 77 -11.08 4.02 -23.55
N ARG A 78 -10.00 4.74 -23.29
CA ARG A 78 -8.80 4.20 -22.63
C ARG A 78 -8.34 5.17 -21.54
N PRO A 79 -7.70 4.67 -20.46
CA PRO A 79 -6.97 5.54 -19.55
C PRO A 79 -5.99 6.41 -20.32
N ALA A 80 -5.81 7.66 -19.90
CA ALA A 80 -4.73 8.52 -20.41
C ALA A 80 -3.36 7.90 -20.03
N ASP A 81 -2.31 8.24 -20.76
CA ASP A 81 -0.98 7.66 -20.54
C ASP A 81 -0.43 7.96 -19.13
N ASP A 82 -0.78 9.12 -18.57
CA ASP A 82 -0.41 9.55 -17.21
C ASP A 82 -1.45 9.17 -16.14
N PHE A 83 -2.50 8.44 -16.49
CA PHE A 83 -3.54 8.02 -15.54
C PHE A 83 -2.99 7.30 -14.31
N PRO A 84 -1.96 6.40 -14.42
CA PRO A 84 -1.35 5.79 -13.25
C PRO A 84 -0.69 6.80 -12.30
N ASP A 85 -0.03 7.83 -12.85
CA ASP A 85 0.60 8.89 -12.05
C ASP A 85 -0.45 9.73 -11.33
N VAL A 86 -1.55 10.08 -12.02
CA VAL A 86 -2.67 10.81 -11.41
C VAL A 86 -3.32 9.99 -10.29
N VAL A 87 -3.53 8.68 -10.48
CA VAL A 87 -4.06 7.80 -9.44
C VAL A 87 -3.12 7.73 -8.23
N ASN A 88 -1.80 7.68 -8.46
CA ASN A 88 -0.80 7.73 -7.40
C ASN A 88 -0.88 9.04 -6.60
N ASP A 89 -0.93 10.18 -7.27
CA ASP A 89 -0.98 11.50 -6.64
C ASP A 89 -2.29 11.72 -5.87
N VAL A 90 -3.42 11.30 -6.46
CA VAL A 90 -4.72 11.29 -5.78
C VAL A 90 -4.70 10.33 -4.59
N GLY A 91 -3.98 9.22 -4.68
CA GLY A 91 -3.76 8.30 -3.54
C GLY A 91 -3.20 9.03 -2.31
N TYR A 92 -2.19 9.90 -2.48
CA TYR A 92 -1.65 10.74 -1.41
C TYR A 92 -2.66 11.72 -0.84
N LEU A 93 -3.42 12.39 -1.72
CA LEU A 93 -4.46 13.35 -1.29
C LEU A 93 -5.58 12.63 -0.52
N SER A 94 -6.09 11.55 -1.05
CA SER A 94 -7.17 10.78 -0.44
C SER A 94 -6.74 10.13 0.87
N TRP A 95 -5.50 9.62 0.96
CA TRP A 95 -4.97 9.15 2.21
C TRP A 95 -4.92 10.27 3.26
N ALA A 96 -4.38 11.44 2.89
CA ALA A 96 -4.22 12.55 3.82
C ALA A 96 -5.55 13.17 4.23
N LEU A 97 -6.46 13.42 3.28
CA LEU A 97 -7.65 14.26 3.49
C LEU A 97 -8.94 13.47 3.71
N LEU A 98 -8.99 12.19 3.32
CA LEU A 98 -10.16 11.33 3.54
C LEU A 98 -9.88 10.25 4.59
N ALA A 99 -8.85 9.43 4.40
CA ALA A 99 -8.54 8.37 5.36
C ALA A 99 -8.10 8.93 6.73
N CYS A 100 -7.37 10.04 6.75
CA CYS A 100 -6.96 10.74 7.97
C CYS A 100 -7.91 11.87 8.40
N ALA A 101 -9.03 12.11 7.69
CA ALA A 101 -10.00 13.15 8.05
C ALA A 101 -10.45 13.09 9.53
N PRO A 102 -10.79 11.92 10.10
CA PRO A 102 -11.19 11.84 11.51
C PRO A 102 -10.14 12.43 12.47
N LEU A 103 -8.85 12.27 12.17
CA LEU A 103 -7.76 12.82 12.97
C LEU A 103 -7.67 14.34 12.81
N ILE A 104 -7.72 14.82 11.57
CA ILE A 104 -7.48 16.23 11.22
C ILE A 104 -8.61 17.12 11.71
N VAL A 105 -9.87 16.73 11.47
CA VAL A 105 -11.04 17.56 11.83
C VAL A 105 -11.27 17.59 13.35
N ASN A 106 -10.78 16.59 14.09
CA ASN A 106 -10.89 16.50 15.54
C ASN A 106 -9.57 16.79 16.27
N ALA A 107 -8.63 17.47 15.60
CA ALA A 107 -7.28 17.71 16.14
C ALA A 107 -7.24 18.33 17.53
N ARG A 108 -8.24 19.15 17.90
CA ARG A 108 -8.35 19.73 19.24
C ARG A 108 -8.65 18.68 20.31
N GLU A 109 -9.48 17.68 20.01
CA GLU A 109 -9.77 16.58 20.93
C GLU A 109 -8.53 15.71 21.13
N PHE A 110 -7.79 15.40 20.06
CA PHE A 110 -6.52 14.69 20.15
C PHE A 110 -5.48 15.44 21.00
N ALA A 111 -5.44 16.78 20.92
CA ALA A 111 -4.55 17.59 21.75
C ALA A 111 -4.96 17.61 23.22
N ALA A 112 -6.24 17.46 23.54
CA ALA A 112 -6.77 17.45 24.89
C ALA A 112 -6.63 16.08 25.58
N ASP A 113 -7.04 15.00 24.90
CA ASP A 113 -6.96 13.61 25.36
C ASP A 113 -6.81 12.68 24.15
N ASN A 114 -5.57 12.33 23.84
CA ASN A 114 -5.25 11.53 22.68
C ASN A 114 -5.89 10.14 22.73
N ALA A 115 -5.87 9.45 23.87
CA ALA A 115 -6.40 8.09 24.01
C ALA A 115 -7.92 8.07 23.80
N LEU A 116 -8.63 9.01 24.38
CA LEU A 116 -10.07 9.15 24.19
C LEU A 116 -10.42 9.51 22.76
N ALA A 117 -9.66 10.42 22.15
CA ALA A 117 -9.88 10.83 20.76
C ALA A 117 -9.64 9.69 19.77
N GLN A 118 -8.59 8.86 19.96
CA GLN A 118 -8.36 7.66 19.13
C GLN A 118 -9.55 6.69 19.19
N ALA A 119 -10.13 6.48 20.36
CA ALA A 119 -11.29 5.62 20.52
C ALA A 119 -12.55 6.15 19.83
N ARG A 120 -12.71 7.49 19.78
CA ARG A 120 -13.89 8.15 19.18
C ARG A 120 -13.78 8.38 17.67
N HIS A 121 -12.57 8.64 17.20
CA HIS A 121 -12.29 9.09 15.83
C HIS A 121 -11.26 8.19 15.12
N PRO A 122 -11.54 6.87 14.98
CA PRO A 122 -10.64 5.97 14.26
C PRO A 122 -10.55 6.36 12.77
N ARG A 123 -9.42 6.09 12.16
CA ARG A 123 -9.29 6.20 10.71
C ARG A 123 -10.16 5.15 10.01
N ASP A 124 -10.62 5.47 8.80
CA ASP A 124 -11.27 4.49 7.94
C ASP A 124 -10.23 3.53 7.35
N GLY A 125 -10.21 2.31 7.86
CA GLY A 125 -9.27 1.26 7.41
C GLY A 125 -9.47 0.87 5.94
N GLY A 126 -10.70 0.93 5.43
CA GLY A 126 -10.99 0.67 4.02
C GLY A 126 -10.38 1.74 3.10
N LEU A 127 -10.51 3.00 3.47
CA LEU A 127 -9.87 4.12 2.77
C LEU A 127 -8.35 4.03 2.84
N VAL A 128 -7.78 3.68 4.00
CA VAL A 128 -6.32 3.47 4.13
C VAL A 128 -5.85 2.38 3.19
N ALA A 129 -6.52 1.23 3.16
CA ALA A 129 -6.13 0.11 2.30
C ALA A 129 -6.21 0.46 0.80
N ARG A 130 -7.31 1.12 0.37
CA ARG A 130 -7.51 1.54 -1.01
C ARG A 130 -6.45 2.55 -1.46
N THR A 131 -6.22 3.59 -0.68
CA THR A 131 -5.26 4.65 -1.01
C THR A 131 -3.83 4.14 -0.98
N SER A 132 -3.49 3.23 -0.06
CA SER A 132 -2.21 2.52 -0.05
C SER A 132 -2.00 1.70 -1.32
N LYS A 133 -3.05 1.03 -1.85
CA LYS A 133 -2.98 0.34 -3.13
C LYS A 133 -2.71 1.32 -4.29
N TRP A 134 -3.38 2.48 -4.31
CA TRP A 134 -3.18 3.48 -5.36
C TRP A 134 -1.77 4.04 -5.38
N MET A 135 -1.20 4.35 -4.21
CA MET A 135 0.19 4.80 -4.09
C MET A 135 1.21 3.68 -4.32
N GLY A 136 0.86 2.46 -3.89
CA GLY A 136 1.80 1.34 -3.84
C GLY A 136 2.43 1.00 -5.18
N GLU A 137 1.63 0.99 -6.23
CA GLU A 137 2.07 0.52 -7.55
C GLU A 137 3.19 1.34 -8.17
N LEU A 138 3.27 2.63 -7.88
CA LEU A 138 4.34 3.49 -8.39
C LEU A 138 5.35 3.89 -7.30
N SER A 139 4.90 4.03 -6.06
CA SER A 139 5.72 4.68 -5.03
C SER A 139 6.50 3.72 -4.14
N PHE A 140 5.96 2.58 -3.75
CA PHE A 140 6.66 1.71 -2.79
C PHE A 140 6.67 0.21 -3.09
N TYR A 141 5.95 -0.30 -4.09
CA TYR A 141 6.10 -1.68 -4.53
C TYR A 141 7.31 -1.91 -5.46
N PRO A 142 7.67 -1.00 -6.38
CA PRO A 142 8.65 -1.32 -7.42
C PRO A 142 10.05 -1.69 -6.91
N GLN A 143 10.53 -1.05 -5.83
CA GLN A 143 11.85 -1.35 -5.28
C GLN A 143 11.89 -2.71 -4.57
N PRO A 144 11.01 -3.01 -3.58
CA PRO A 144 11.00 -4.32 -2.93
C PRO A 144 10.68 -5.44 -3.92
N GLU A 145 9.79 -5.24 -4.89
CA GLU A 145 9.55 -6.22 -5.95
C GLU A 145 10.85 -6.55 -6.70
N ARG A 146 11.57 -5.54 -7.19
CA ARG A 146 12.84 -5.77 -7.89
C ARG A 146 13.90 -6.44 -7.02
N ALA A 147 13.99 -6.07 -5.74
CA ALA A 147 14.92 -6.67 -4.81
C ALA A 147 14.59 -8.16 -4.58
N ILE A 148 13.33 -8.46 -4.33
CA ILE A 148 12.86 -9.82 -4.08
C ILE A 148 12.95 -10.70 -5.36
N LEU A 149 12.58 -10.17 -6.52
CA LEU A 149 12.67 -10.91 -7.79
C LEU A 149 14.10 -11.35 -8.13
N LYS A 150 15.12 -10.55 -7.79
CA LYS A 150 16.53 -10.92 -7.98
C LYS A 150 16.93 -12.17 -7.17
N LEU A 151 16.28 -12.39 -6.02
CA LEU A 151 16.52 -13.54 -5.15
C LEU A 151 15.85 -14.83 -5.66
N ARG A 152 14.90 -14.71 -6.58
CA ARG A 152 14.11 -15.83 -7.13
C ARG A 152 13.53 -16.75 -6.04
N PRO A 153 12.81 -16.20 -5.04
CA PRO A 153 12.32 -16.96 -3.92
C PRO A 153 11.27 -18.00 -4.36
N LYS A 154 11.27 -19.14 -3.70
CA LYS A 154 10.23 -20.17 -3.83
C LYS A 154 9.10 -19.98 -2.84
N LYS A 155 9.39 -19.36 -1.69
CA LYS A 155 8.40 -19.03 -0.66
C LYS A 155 8.62 -17.62 -0.15
N ILE A 156 7.55 -16.80 -0.19
CA ILE A 156 7.50 -15.45 0.38
C ILE A 156 6.47 -15.43 1.50
N VAL A 157 6.83 -14.84 2.64
CA VAL A 157 5.90 -14.52 3.73
C VAL A 157 5.71 -13.02 3.78
N ASP A 158 4.46 -12.54 3.80
CA ASP A 158 4.12 -11.12 3.84
C ASP A 158 3.39 -10.79 5.16
N LEU A 159 4.02 -9.99 6.00
CA LEU A 159 3.54 -9.58 7.31
C LEU A 159 2.73 -8.28 7.18
N GLY A 160 1.46 -8.32 7.60
CA GLY A 160 0.52 -7.25 7.32
C GLY A 160 0.09 -7.25 5.86
N SER A 161 -0.23 -8.42 5.32
CA SER A 161 -0.47 -8.62 3.89
C SER A 161 -1.70 -7.91 3.33
N GLY A 162 -2.56 -7.34 4.18
CA GLY A 162 -3.79 -6.70 3.76
C GLY A 162 -4.63 -7.60 2.86
N SER A 163 -5.11 -7.06 1.74
CA SER A 163 -5.87 -7.80 0.73
C SER A 163 -5.01 -8.65 -0.22
N GLY A 164 -3.75 -8.91 0.11
CA GLY A 164 -2.87 -9.82 -0.62
C GLY A 164 -2.25 -9.27 -1.91
N GLY A 165 -2.45 -7.98 -2.20
CA GLY A 165 -2.04 -7.38 -3.47
C GLY A 165 -0.56 -7.53 -3.78
N PHE A 166 0.32 -7.36 -2.80
CA PHE A 166 1.76 -7.53 -2.99
C PHE A 166 2.13 -8.98 -3.35
N LEU A 167 1.63 -9.97 -2.62
CA LEU A 167 1.89 -11.39 -2.93
C LEU A 167 1.36 -11.79 -4.30
N ILE A 168 0.18 -11.33 -4.68
CA ILE A 168 -0.40 -11.60 -6.00
C ILE A 168 0.51 -11.05 -7.11
N ARG A 169 0.99 -9.80 -6.97
CA ARG A 169 1.93 -9.19 -7.91
C ARG A 169 3.24 -9.98 -8.03
N MET A 170 3.77 -10.46 -6.90
CA MET A 170 4.98 -11.28 -6.88
C MET A 170 4.77 -12.60 -7.61
N LEU A 171 3.65 -13.29 -7.38
CA LEU A 171 3.38 -14.59 -7.98
C LEU A 171 3.08 -14.54 -9.50
N HIS A 172 2.64 -13.39 -10.00
CA HIS A 172 2.56 -13.18 -11.46
C HIS A 172 3.93 -13.15 -12.15
N GLN A 173 4.99 -12.85 -11.38
CA GLN A 173 6.37 -12.72 -11.88
C GLN A 173 7.27 -13.90 -11.47
N LEU A 174 6.81 -14.79 -10.59
CA LEU A 174 7.58 -15.90 -10.03
C LEU A 174 6.86 -17.23 -10.27
N ASP A 175 7.27 -17.92 -11.32
CA ASP A 175 6.72 -19.22 -11.64
C ASP A 175 7.00 -20.24 -10.54
N GLY A 176 5.95 -20.96 -10.11
CA GLY A 176 6.04 -22.00 -9.09
C GLY A 176 6.27 -21.51 -7.66
N ALA A 177 6.43 -20.21 -7.43
CA ALA A 177 6.55 -19.67 -6.06
C ALA A 177 5.23 -19.77 -5.30
N ARG A 178 5.34 -19.80 -3.96
CA ARG A 178 4.22 -19.81 -3.02
C ARG A 178 4.31 -18.60 -2.10
N GLY A 179 3.19 -18.17 -1.55
CA GLY A 179 3.13 -17.07 -0.60
C GLY A 179 2.27 -17.40 0.60
N VAL A 180 2.64 -16.83 1.75
CA VAL A 180 1.83 -16.83 2.96
C VAL A 180 1.64 -15.39 3.40
N GLY A 181 0.41 -14.91 3.45
CA GLY A 181 0.06 -13.60 4.01
C GLY A 181 -0.43 -13.74 5.44
N VAL A 182 0.02 -12.87 6.32
CA VAL A 182 -0.44 -12.79 7.71
C VAL A 182 -1.03 -11.42 7.95
N ASP A 183 -2.29 -11.35 8.37
CA ASP A 183 -2.96 -10.08 8.65
C ASP A 183 -3.92 -10.20 9.84
N LEU A 184 -4.02 -9.12 10.62
CA LEU A 184 -4.89 -9.03 11.79
C LEU A 184 -6.36 -8.81 11.41
N SER A 185 -6.64 -8.30 10.22
CA SER A 185 -7.99 -8.01 9.73
C SER A 185 -8.62 -9.24 9.08
N ALA A 186 -9.70 -9.75 9.69
CA ALA A 186 -10.49 -10.84 9.11
C ALA A 186 -11.05 -10.46 7.73
N THR A 187 -11.51 -9.21 7.56
CA THR A 187 -12.04 -8.70 6.30
C THR A 187 -10.96 -8.65 5.22
N ALA A 188 -9.77 -8.13 5.54
CA ALA A 188 -8.66 -8.07 4.59
C ALA A 188 -8.19 -9.48 4.20
N THR A 189 -8.10 -10.41 5.17
CA THR A 189 -7.75 -11.81 4.93
C THR A 189 -8.75 -12.50 3.99
N GLU A 190 -10.04 -12.26 4.16
CA GLU A 190 -11.08 -12.83 3.28
C GLU A 190 -11.00 -12.22 1.87
N GLN A 191 -10.81 -10.91 1.76
CA GLN A 191 -10.57 -10.25 0.46
C GLN A 191 -9.32 -10.78 -0.24
N ALA A 192 -8.25 -11.05 0.51
CA ALA A 192 -7.02 -11.62 -0.03
C ALA A 192 -7.23 -13.04 -0.60
N LYS A 193 -8.02 -13.89 0.06
CA LYS A 193 -8.39 -15.21 -0.44
C LYS A 193 -9.18 -15.12 -1.74
N GLN A 194 -10.20 -14.28 -1.78
CA GLN A 194 -11.00 -14.04 -3.00
C GLN A 194 -10.15 -13.49 -4.14
N ALA A 195 -9.24 -12.55 -3.86
CA ALA A 195 -8.32 -12.03 -4.85
C ALA A 195 -7.35 -13.11 -5.37
N ALA A 196 -6.85 -13.99 -4.50
CA ALA A 196 -6.00 -15.11 -4.91
C ALA A 196 -6.74 -16.09 -5.82
N GLU A 197 -7.99 -16.43 -5.51
CA GLU A 197 -8.85 -17.27 -6.36
C GLU A 197 -9.09 -16.63 -7.73
N ALA A 198 -9.47 -15.35 -7.74
CA ALA A 198 -9.71 -14.59 -8.98
C ALA A 198 -8.47 -14.50 -9.89
N ASN A 199 -7.26 -14.57 -9.32
CA ASN A 199 -5.99 -14.57 -10.05
C ASN A 199 -5.43 -15.98 -10.31
N GLY A 200 -6.15 -17.05 -9.96
CA GLY A 200 -5.72 -18.44 -10.18
C GLY A 200 -4.62 -18.90 -9.20
N PHE A 201 -4.46 -18.25 -8.06
CA PHE A 201 -3.41 -18.56 -7.09
C PHE A 201 -3.89 -19.28 -5.81
N ALA A 202 -5.14 -19.70 -5.72
CA ALA A 202 -5.71 -20.38 -4.55
C ALA A 202 -4.86 -21.56 -4.02
N GLY A 203 -4.16 -22.28 -4.91
CA GLY A 203 -3.26 -23.38 -4.51
C GLY A 203 -1.83 -22.96 -4.19
N ARG A 204 -1.47 -21.68 -4.35
CA ARG A 204 -0.12 -21.14 -4.14
C ARG A 204 -0.05 -20.03 -3.10
N LEU A 205 -1.19 -19.40 -2.75
CA LEU A 205 -1.31 -18.37 -1.72
C LEU A 205 -2.16 -18.89 -0.56
N GLU A 206 -1.65 -18.71 0.64
CA GLU A 206 -2.34 -18.94 1.89
C GLU A 206 -2.45 -17.62 2.65
N PHE A 207 -3.61 -17.32 3.24
CA PHE A 207 -3.80 -16.11 4.05
C PHE A 207 -4.31 -16.49 5.43
N LEU A 208 -3.56 -16.05 6.45
CA LEU A 208 -3.78 -16.37 7.86
C LEU A 208 -4.32 -15.13 8.58
N HIS A 209 -5.52 -15.26 9.14
CA HIS A 209 -6.09 -14.25 10.03
C HIS A 209 -5.46 -14.40 11.41
N ARG A 210 -4.38 -13.69 11.64
CA ARG A 210 -3.66 -13.65 12.93
C ARG A 210 -2.75 -12.42 13.03
N SER A 211 -2.40 -12.03 14.24
CA SER A 211 -1.45 -10.95 14.43
C SER A 211 -0.02 -11.36 14.04
N ILE A 212 0.79 -10.42 13.57
CA ILE A 212 2.21 -10.66 13.29
C ILE A 212 3.00 -10.96 14.56
N GLN A 213 2.60 -10.40 15.70
CA GLN A 213 3.21 -10.66 17.02
C GLN A 213 3.15 -12.14 17.40
N SER A 214 2.06 -12.82 17.01
CA SER A 214 1.88 -14.25 17.33
C SER A 214 2.92 -15.16 16.67
N LEU A 215 3.66 -14.65 15.67
CA LEU A 215 4.74 -15.40 15.02
C LEU A 215 5.97 -15.58 15.92
N VAL A 216 6.12 -14.79 16.97
CA VAL A 216 7.18 -14.95 17.98
C VAL A 216 6.98 -16.28 18.72
N ASP A 217 5.74 -16.60 19.08
CA ASP A 217 5.43 -17.85 19.81
C ASP A 217 5.18 -19.03 18.87
N ASP A 218 4.67 -18.78 17.66
CA ASP A 218 4.41 -19.81 16.66
C ASP A 218 4.96 -19.39 15.28
N PRO A 219 6.25 -19.64 15.01
CA PRO A 219 6.92 -19.27 13.77
C PRO A 219 6.63 -20.21 12.59
N ALA A 220 5.69 -21.14 12.71
CA ALA A 220 5.38 -22.11 11.65
C ALA A 220 5.19 -21.49 10.25
N PRO A 221 4.52 -20.36 10.08
CA PRO A 221 4.38 -19.70 8.77
C PRO A 221 5.72 -19.28 8.14
N LEU A 222 6.71 -18.91 8.96
CA LEU A 222 8.04 -18.46 8.52
C LEU A 222 8.96 -19.61 8.06
N LYS A 223 8.70 -20.84 8.50
CA LYS A 223 9.56 -21.99 8.18
C LYS A 223 9.69 -22.19 6.67
N GLY A 224 10.95 -22.20 6.21
CA GLY A 224 11.27 -22.38 4.81
C GLY A 224 10.92 -21.18 3.90
N ALA A 225 10.65 -20.01 4.46
CA ALA A 225 10.53 -18.80 3.68
C ALA A 225 11.91 -18.39 3.15
N ASP A 226 11.97 -18.06 1.86
CA ASP A 226 13.19 -17.49 1.28
C ASP A 226 13.23 -15.98 1.54
N VAL A 227 12.08 -15.35 1.62
CA VAL A 227 11.95 -13.92 1.93
C VAL A 227 10.77 -13.70 2.89
N VAL A 228 11.00 -12.88 3.90
CA VAL A 228 9.94 -12.29 4.72
C VAL A 228 9.83 -10.82 4.36
N HIS A 229 8.66 -10.39 3.94
CA HIS A 229 8.35 -9.00 3.59
C HIS A 229 7.40 -8.39 4.63
N ALA A 230 7.50 -7.08 4.84
CA ALA A 230 6.56 -6.30 5.63
C ALA A 230 6.46 -4.88 5.08
N GLY A 231 5.26 -4.44 4.73
CA GLY A 231 5.03 -3.11 4.17
C GLY A 231 4.20 -2.22 5.09
N PHE A 232 4.79 -1.15 5.64
CA PHE A 232 4.13 -0.14 6.48
C PHE A 232 3.32 -0.71 7.67
N VAL A 233 3.83 -1.77 8.31
CA VAL A 233 3.18 -2.43 9.45
C VAL A 233 4.05 -2.45 10.69
N MET A 234 5.39 -2.42 10.55
CA MET A 234 6.28 -2.60 11.69
C MET A 234 6.23 -1.41 12.67
N HIS A 235 6.02 -0.19 12.19
CA HIS A 235 5.86 0.98 13.05
C HIS A 235 4.58 0.92 13.90
N ASP A 236 3.62 0.07 13.57
CA ASP A 236 2.43 -0.14 14.40
C ASP A 236 2.75 -0.79 15.75
N LEU A 237 3.86 -1.50 15.86
CA LEU A 237 4.37 -2.07 17.10
C LEU A 237 5.06 -1.04 18.01
N LEU A 238 5.37 0.15 17.49
CA LEU A 238 6.19 1.14 18.18
C LEU A 238 5.40 2.33 18.74
N PRO A 239 5.73 2.80 19.94
CA PRO A 239 6.75 2.30 20.86
C PRO A 239 6.25 1.19 21.80
N ALA A 240 4.95 0.88 21.82
CA ALA A 240 4.33 0.07 22.87
C ALA A 240 4.84 -1.38 22.91
N GLU A 241 5.12 -1.95 21.75
CA GLU A 241 5.50 -3.35 21.57
C GLU A 241 6.91 -3.47 20.97
N GLU A 242 7.84 -2.59 21.34
CA GLU A 242 9.19 -2.58 20.77
C GLU A 242 9.95 -3.90 20.97
N ARG A 243 9.81 -4.51 22.14
CA ARG A 243 10.42 -5.83 22.42
C ARG A 243 9.85 -6.93 21.52
N THR A 244 8.58 -6.83 21.17
CA THR A 244 7.94 -7.77 20.24
C THR A 244 8.48 -7.58 18.83
N LEU A 245 8.74 -6.33 18.40
CA LEU A 245 9.41 -6.06 17.13
C LEU A 245 10.81 -6.70 17.10
N ASP A 246 11.59 -6.52 18.16
CA ASP A 246 12.94 -7.10 18.26
C ASP A 246 12.90 -8.63 18.17
N ALA A 247 12.04 -9.27 18.97
CA ALA A 247 11.85 -10.71 18.94
C ALA A 247 11.32 -11.22 17.58
N LEU A 248 10.46 -10.46 16.91
CA LEU A 248 9.95 -10.81 15.59
C LEU A 248 11.05 -10.78 14.52
N LEU A 249 11.97 -9.81 14.56
CA LEU A 249 13.12 -9.75 13.67
C LEU A 249 14.06 -10.96 13.89
N GLU A 250 14.36 -11.29 15.15
CA GLU A 250 15.13 -12.48 15.50
C GLU A 250 14.46 -13.76 14.99
N THR A 251 13.14 -13.89 15.23
CA THR A 251 12.35 -15.04 14.78
C THR A 251 12.35 -15.16 13.25
N CYS A 252 12.20 -14.05 12.53
CA CYS A 252 12.28 -14.03 11.07
C CYS A 252 13.65 -14.52 10.59
N ARG A 253 14.75 -14.04 11.19
CA ARG A 253 16.10 -14.45 10.85
C ARG A 253 16.35 -15.95 11.11
N GLU A 254 15.87 -16.47 12.22
CA GLU A 254 16.08 -17.85 12.63
C GLU A 254 15.30 -18.87 11.82
N HIS A 255 14.09 -18.53 11.41
CA HIS A 255 13.16 -19.47 10.80
C HIS A 255 13.00 -19.32 9.28
N ALA A 256 13.39 -18.20 8.68
CA ALA A 256 13.48 -18.06 7.23
C ALA A 256 14.73 -18.79 6.71
N SER A 257 14.57 -19.56 5.63
CA SER A 257 15.65 -20.44 5.12
C SER A 257 16.86 -19.69 4.59
N SER A 258 16.68 -18.49 4.06
CA SER A 258 17.77 -17.60 3.59
C SER A 258 18.07 -16.48 4.58
N GLY A 259 17.29 -16.36 5.65
CA GLY A 259 17.40 -15.25 6.59
C GLY A 259 17.21 -13.87 5.96
N THR A 260 16.51 -13.77 4.83
CA THR A 260 16.29 -12.48 4.16
C THR A 260 14.98 -11.84 4.59
N VAL A 261 15.08 -10.63 5.13
CA VAL A 261 13.93 -9.79 5.53
C VAL A 261 13.95 -8.48 4.77
N VAL A 262 12.81 -8.11 4.21
CA VAL A 262 12.60 -6.86 3.46
C VAL A 262 11.48 -6.08 4.15
N ILE A 263 11.83 -5.00 4.83
CA ILE A 263 10.86 -4.09 5.44
C ILE A 263 10.74 -2.83 4.57
N VAL A 264 9.51 -2.44 4.29
CA VAL A 264 9.16 -1.14 3.73
C VAL A 264 8.51 -0.32 4.84
N ASP A 265 9.11 0.80 5.21
CA ASP A 265 8.53 1.66 6.27
C ASP A 265 8.92 3.12 6.06
N ALA A 266 8.26 4.03 6.80
CA ALA A 266 8.55 5.45 6.76
C ALA A 266 9.57 5.85 7.84
N VAL A 267 10.41 6.84 7.50
CA VAL A 267 11.34 7.47 8.45
C VAL A 267 10.83 8.83 8.92
N PRO A 268 11.17 9.27 10.15
CA PRO A 268 10.65 10.51 10.71
C PRO A 268 11.23 11.77 10.04
N LEU A 269 12.41 11.66 9.45
CA LEU A 269 13.11 12.76 8.79
C LEU A 269 13.58 12.32 7.41
N ALA A 270 13.17 13.05 6.39
CA ALA A 270 13.61 12.86 5.03
C ALA A 270 14.56 14.00 4.62
N PRO A 271 15.77 13.70 4.11
CA PRO A 271 16.77 14.73 3.77
C PRO A 271 16.35 15.54 2.53
N ASP A 272 15.71 14.90 1.58
CA ASP A 272 15.40 15.49 0.28
C ASP A 272 14.18 16.42 0.33
N ARG A 273 14.27 17.54 -0.39
CA ARG A 273 13.24 18.57 -0.37
C ARG A 273 11.87 18.05 -0.84
N TRP A 274 11.84 17.14 -1.81
CA TRP A 274 10.59 16.61 -2.36
C TRP A 274 9.83 15.71 -1.37
N GLU A 275 10.56 15.04 -0.47
CA GLU A 275 9.97 14.16 0.53
C GLU A 275 9.40 14.91 1.76
N ARG A 276 10.03 16.05 2.11
CA ARG A 276 9.89 16.69 3.44
C ARG A 276 8.46 16.99 3.85
N SER A 277 7.66 17.52 2.93
CA SER A 277 6.30 17.96 3.27
C SER A 277 5.43 16.79 3.73
N PHE A 278 5.38 15.73 2.91
CA PHE A 278 4.55 14.57 3.22
C PHE A 278 5.14 13.77 4.40
N ALA A 279 6.46 13.53 4.40
CA ALA A 279 7.14 12.81 5.48
C ALA A 279 6.92 13.49 6.85
N ALA A 280 7.03 14.83 6.91
CA ALA A 280 6.79 15.58 8.14
C ALA A 280 5.32 15.46 8.61
N ALA A 281 4.36 15.57 7.70
CA ALA A 281 2.94 15.39 8.01
C ALA A 281 2.64 13.95 8.45
N PHE A 282 3.18 12.96 7.74
CA PHE A 282 3.04 11.54 8.08
C PHE A 282 3.60 11.26 9.48
N HIS A 283 4.83 11.70 9.75
CA HIS A 283 5.44 11.56 11.07
C HIS A 283 4.61 12.27 12.18
N HIS A 284 4.14 13.50 11.91
CA HIS A 284 3.33 14.24 12.87
C HIS A 284 2.03 13.51 13.23
N LEU A 285 1.31 12.98 12.24
CA LEU A 285 0.08 12.21 12.45
C LEU A 285 0.35 10.92 13.23
N HIS A 286 1.38 10.14 12.85
CA HIS A 286 1.72 8.91 13.55
C HIS A 286 2.10 9.15 14.99
N ARG A 287 2.96 10.15 15.25
CA ARG A 287 3.43 10.45 16.61
C ARG A 287 2.32 11.01 17.51
N ASN A 288 1.60 12.02 17.04
CA ASN A 288 0.75 12.84 17.90
C ASN A 288 -0.73 12.44 17.86
N PHE A 289 -1.17 11.69 16.87
CA PHE A 289 -2.58 11.26 16.74
C PHE A 289 -2.75 9.75 16.86
N MET A 290 -1.77 8.97 16.44
CA MET A 290 -1.84 7.51 16.46
C MET A 290 -0.96 6.88 17.53
N SER A 291 -0.21 7.66 18.30
CA SER A 291 0.73 7.19 19.33
C SER A 291 1.75 6.18 18.77
N ARG A 292 2.20 6.38 17.52
CA ARG A 292 3.15 5.52 16.81
C ARG A 292 4.51 6.23 16.70
N ARG A 293 5.58 5.44 16.71
CA ARG A 293 6.94 5.93 16.52
C ARG A 293 7.54 5.37 15.24
N LEU A 294 8.01 6.25 14.37
CA LEU A 294 8.81 5.86 13.22
C LEU A 294 10.28 5.76 13.64
N LEU A 295 11.00 4.79 13.10
CA LEU A 295 12.43 4.65 13.30
C LEU A 295 13.21 5.41 12.21
N SER A 296 14.36 5.97 12.60
CA SER A 296 15.34 6.50 11.63
C SER A 296 16.02 5.35 10.86
N GLU A 297 16.71 5.67 9.77
CA GLU A 297 17.50 4.70 9.03
C GLU A 297 18.54 4.01 9.93
N ASP A 298 19.22 4.77 10.77
CA ASP A 298 20.22 4.23 11.71
C ASP A 298 19.57 3.32 12.75
N ALA A 299 18.42 3.72 13.32
CA ALA A 299 17.71 2.88 14.27
C ALA A 299 17.20 1.57 13.65
N TRP A 300 16.81 1.59 12.37
CA TRP A 300 16.49 0.35 11.64
C TRP A 300 17.73 -0.53 11.44
N ARG A 301 18.90 0.05 11.10
CA ARG A 301 20.16 -0.71 11.00
C ARG A 301 20.52 -1.36 12.31
N GLU A 302 20.49 -0.59 13.42
CA GLU A 302 20.77 -1.11 14.76
C GLU A 302 19.85 -2.28 15.13
N LYS A 303 18.54 -2.21 14.85
CA LYS A 303 17.61 -3.31 15.14
C LYS A 303 17.92 -4.58 14.35
N PHE A 304 18.24 -4.44 13.07
CA PHE A 304 18.62 -5.58 12.25
C PHE A 304 19.97 -6.19 12.71
N GLU A 305 20.96 -5.36 13.05
CA GLU A 305 22.24 -5.82 13.58
C GLU A 305 22.06 -6.54 14.93
N GLN A 306 21.25 -5.98 15.84
CA GLN A 306 20.92 -6.62 17.13
C GLN A 306 20.21 -7.96 16.95
N ALA A 307 19.33 -8.09 15.96
CA ALA A 307 18.68 -9.35 15.59
C ALA A 307 19.64 -10.33 14.88
N GLY A 308 20.91 -9.94 14.64
CA GLY A 308 21.97 -10.78 14.10
C GLY A 308 22.02 -10.86 12.57
N PHE A 309 21.47 -9.90 11.83
CA PHE A 309 21.65 -9.81 10.40
C PHE A 309 23.06 -9.31 10.08
N GLY A 310 23.78 -10.01 9.19
CA GLY A 310 25.17 -9.68 8.84
C GLY A 310 25.30 -8.53 7.85
N ASN A 311 24.30 -8.35 6.99
CA ASN A 311 24.27 -7.30 5.99
C ASN A 311 22.94 -6.56 6.05
N VAL A 312 23.00 -5.21 6.19
CA VAL A 312 21.81 -4.36 6.22
C VAL A 312 21.95 -3.23 5.21
N ALA A 313 21.08 -3.24 4.20
CA ALA A 313 20.97 -2.17 3.21
C ALA A 313 19.71 -1.34 3.46
N VAL A 314 19.81 -0.02 3.27
CA VAL A 314 18.66 0.89 3.32
C VAL A 314 18.63 1.68 2.02
N GLU A 315 17.50 1.65 1.33
CA GLU A 315 17.28 2.33 0.05
C GLU A 315 16.08 3.26 0.13
N THR A 316 16.19 4.44 -0.50
CA THR A 316 15.07 5.38 -0.62
C THR A 316 14.05 4.85 -1.63
N LEU A 317 12.76 4.95 -1.29
CA LEU A 317 11.65 4.59 -2.17
C LEU A 317 11.13 5.81 -2.97
N GLY A 318 10.27 5.56 -3.94
CA GLY A 318 9.47 6.60 -4.59
C GLY A 318 8.40 7.22 -3.68
N HIS A 319 8.13 6.61 -2.53
CA HIS A 319 7.25 7.16 -1.51
C HIS A 319 8.00 8.18 -0.65
N PRO A 320 7.45 9.42 -0.46
CA PRO A 320 8.10 10.43 0.36
C PRO A 320 8.31 9.97 1.81
N GLY A 321 9.56 9.93 2.25
CA GLY A 321 9.94 9.40 3.56
C GLY A 321 9.97 7.87 3.64
N GLY A 322 9.63 7.17 2.56
CA GLY A 322 9.67 5.70 2.52
C GLY A 322 11.09 5.17 2.37
N ARG A 323 11.37 4.08 3.07
CA ARG A 323 12.63 3.34 2.97
C ARG A 323 12.36 1.85 2.83
N MET A 324 13.15 1.20 2.03
CA MET A 324 13.30 -0.25 2.03
C MET A 324 14.52 -0.61 2.86
N ILE A 325 14.31 -1.42 3.88
CA ILE A 325 15.36 -1.99 4.73
C ILE A 325 15.48 -3.46 4.39
N LEU A 326 16.62 -3.88 3.91
CA LEU A 326 16.90 -5.26 3.53
C LEU A 326 17.97 -5.80 4.44
N GLY A 327 17.64 -6.82 5.24
CA GLY A 327 18.57 -7.59 6.05
C GLY A 327 18.78 -8.99 5.48
N SER A 328 20.02 -9.45 5.47
CA SER A 328 20.35 -10.83 5.13
C SER A 328 21.32 -11.42 6.15
N ALA A 329 21.25 -12.74 6.35
CA ALA A 329 22.11 -13.48 7.26
C ALA A 329 23.58 -13.41 6.86
#